data_97cdfc96c7ed3a1e2bbcca6a30c55f8c
#
_entry.id   97cdfc96c7ed3a1e2bbcca6a30c55f8c
#
_cell.length_a   1.000
_cell.length_b   1.000
_cell.length_c   1.000
_cell.angle_alpha   90.00
_cell.angle_beta   90.00
_cell.angle_gamma   90.00
#
_symmetry.space_group_name_H-M   'P 1'
#
loop_
_entity.id
_entity.type
_entity.pdbx_description
1 polymer ?
#
loop_
_entity_poly.entity_id
_entity_poly.type
_entity_poly.pdbx_seq_one_letter_code
_entity_poly.pdbx_strand_id
1 'polypeptide(L)'
;MQKIAIFLDKFVFRGDSFIGGVFMEQFKIKTFKDLSDMTISIADRFFIARRINAMKNEDYIAEFDFGDDEDYSQYLEKVYKAFTSLSEAEKNLINNEFFFQSYHNWWESIYSKATFYRYKKKAMVKFLGAFYNA
;
A
#
# COMPACT_ATOMS: atom_id res chain seq x y z
N MET A 1 11.09 -5.86 -5.88
CA MET A 1 10.66 -4.63 -5.21
C MET A 1 11.47 -3.43 -5.62
N GLN A 2 12.79 -3.49 -5.57
CA GLN A 2 13.64 -2.34 -5.95
C GLN A 2 13.48 -1.94 -7.40
N LYS A 3 13.39 -2.89 -8.32
CA LYS A 3 13.19 -2.59 -9.74
C LYS A 3 11.88 -1.83 -9.98
N ILE A 4 10.86 -2.16 -9.21
CA ILE A 4 9.56 -1.50 -9.30
C ILE A 4 9.70 -0.04 -8.86
N ALA A 5 10.38 0.21 -7.75
CA ALA A 5 10.60 1.57 -7.25
C ALA A 5 11.40 2.42 -8.24
N ILE A 6 12.44 1.84 -8.87
CA ILE A 6 13.25 2.55 -9.85
C ILE A 6 12.42 2.99 -11.06
N PHE A 7 11.55 2.11 -11.56
CA PHE A 7 10.68 2.48 -12.66
C PHE A 7 9.74 3.60 -12.29
N LEU A 8 9.18 3.55 -11.10
CA LEU A 8 8.24 4.55 -10.64
C LEU A 8 8.89 5.92 -10.51
N ASP A 9 10.13 5.97 -10.06
CA ASP A 9 10.88 7.22 -9.89
C ASP A 9 10.98 8.03 -11.19
N LYS A 10 10.96 7.36 -12.34
CA LYS A 10 11.05 8.04 -13.62
C LYS A 10 9.78 8.78 -14.01
N PHE A 11 8.65 8.47 -13.38
CA PHE A 11 7.35 8.96 -13.82
C PHE A 11 6.62 9.80 -12.79
N VAL A 12 7.18 9.95 -11.63
CA VAL A 12 6.52 10.47 -10.44
C VAL A 12 6.16 11.94 -10.50
N PHE A 13 6.77 12.72 -11.33
CA PHE A 13 6.67 14.17 -11.32
C PHE A 13 5.48 14.73 -12.08
N ARG A 14 4.51 13.92 -12.48
CA ARG A 14 3.50 14.35 -13.44
C ARG A 14 2.10 14.65 -12.91
N GLY A 15 1.91 14.67 -11.62
CA GLY A 15 0.60 14.96 -11.04
C GLY A 15 -0.20 13.70 -10.74
N ASP A 16 -1.17 13.83 -9.84
CA ASP A 16 -1.81 12.68 -9.20
C ASP A 16 -2.56 11.75 -10.15
N SER A 17 -3.40 12.29 -11.04
CA SER A 17 -4.18 11.45 -11.95
C SER A 17 -3.30 10.76 -12.98
N PHE A 18 -2.23 11.41 -13.37
CA PHE A 18 -1.28 10.87 -14.32
C PHE A 18 -0.43 9.78 -13.70
N ILE A 19 -0.06 9.94 -12.44
CA ILE A 19 0.72 8.94 -11.71
C ILE A 19 -0.02 7.60 -11.68
N GLY A 20 -1.33 7.63 -11.41
CA GLY A 20 -2.13 6.41 -11.37
C GLY A 20 -2.10 5.64 -12.69
N GLY A 21 -2.27 6.35 -13.81
CA GLY A 21 -2.23 5.72 -15.13
C GLY A 21 -0.87 5.14 -15.47
N VAL A 22 0.19 5.91 -15.22
CA VAL A 22 1.55 5.46 -15.48
C VAL A 22 1.90 4.26 -14.61
N PHE A 23 1.51 4.29 -13.34
CA PHE A 23 1.76 3.17 -12.44
C PHE A 23 1.16 1.88 -12.99
N MET A 24 -0.11 1.92 -13.39
CA MET A 24 -0.80 0.73 -13.88
C MET A 24 -0.16 0.18 -15.16
N GLU A 25 0.23 1.05 -16.10
CA GLU A 25 0.89 0.62 -17.33
C GLU A 25 2.26 0.02 -17.05
N GLN A 26 3.05 0.70 -16.24
CA GLN A 26 4.44 0.32 -15.98
C GLN A 26 4.56 -1.04 -15.32
N PHE A 27 3.64 -1.37 -14.42
CA PHE A 27 3.65 -2.65 -13.71
C PHE A 27 2.75 -3.69 -14.36
N LYS A 28 2.15 -3.37 -15.51
CA LYS A 28 1.24 -4.26 -16.23
C LYS A 28 0.07 -4.72 -15.35
N ILE A 29 -0.39 -3.82 -14.51
CA ILE A 29 -1.54 -4.08 -13.64
C ILE A 29 -2.80 -3.93 -14.49
N LYS A 30 -3.53 -5.02 -14.69
CA LYS A 30 -4.69 -5.05 -15.58
C LYS A 30 -6.02 -5.17 -14.85
N THR A 31 -6.00 -5.64 -13.62
CA THR A 31 -7.24 -5.98 -12.92
C THR A 31 -7.28 -5.37 -11.53
N PHE A 32 -8.51 -5.24 -11.03
CA PHE A 32 -8.77 -4.87 -9.65
C PHE A 32 -8.10 -5.86 -8.69
N LYS A 33 -8.10 -7.15 -9.06
CA LYS A 33 -7.46 -8.18 -8.24
C LYS A 33 -5.97 -7.95 -8.08
N ASP A 34 -5.28 -7.53 -9.14
CA ASP A 34 -3.85 -7.25 -9.07
C ASP A 34 -3.56 -6.12 -8.08
N LEU A 35 -4.36 -5.06 -8.13
CA LEU A 35 -4.21 -3.95 -7.17
C LEU A 35 -4.44 -4.42 -5.74
N SER A 36 -5.47 -5.23 -5.55
CA SER A 36 -5.80 -5.77 -4.24
C SER A 36 -4.69 -6.67 -3.70
N ASP A 37 -4.16 -7.56 -4.53
CA ASP A 37 -3.09 -8.47 -4.14
C ASP A 37 -1.82 -7.70 -3.74
N MET A 38 -1.47 -6.67 -4.48
CA MET A 38 -0.32 -5.83 -4.15
C MET A 38 -0.52 -5.10 -2.82
N THR A 39 -1.71 -4.57 -2.59
CA THR A 39 -2.01 -3.85 -1.36
C THR A 39 -2.00 -4.80 -0.15
N ILE A 40 -2.57 -5.99 -0.31
CA ILE A 40 -2.56 -7.02 0.73
C ILE A 40 -1.11 -7.40 1.07
N SER A 41 -0.27 -7.57 0.07
CA SER A 41 1.13 -7.92 0.28
C SER A 41 1.85 -6.86 1.10
N ILE A 42 1.61 -5.59 0.81
CA ILE A 42 2.20 -4.49 1.59
C ILE A 42 1.69 -4.51 3.03
N ALA A 43 0.39 -4.73 3.22
CA ALA A 43 -0.19 -4.76 4.56
C ALA A 43 0.37 -5.93 5.39
N ASP A 44 0.48 -7.11 4.80
CA ASP A 44 1.03 -8.28 5.49
C ASP A 44 2.47 -8.02 5.91
N ARG A 45 3.27 -7.49 5.02
CA ARG A 45 4.67 -7.17 5.33
C ARG A 45 4.77 -6.05 6.37
N PHE A 46 3.84 -5.11 6.35
CA PHE A 46 3.76 -4.06 7.36
C PHE A 46 3.59 -4.64 8.77
N PHE A 47 2.69 -5.61 8.93
CA PHE A 47 2.47 -6.24 10.23
C PHE A 47 3.67 -7.02 10.71
N ILE A 48 4.37 -7.70 9.81
CA ILE A 48 5.61 -8.40 10.14
C ILE A 48 6.68 -7.40 10.58
N ALA A 49 6.86 -6.32 9.82
CA ALA A 49 7.84 -5.28 10.14
C ALA A 49 7.56 -4.62 11.48
N ARG A 50 6.28 -4.38 11.76
CA ARG A 50 5.85 -3.78 13.02
C ARG A 50 6.17 -4.70 14.20
N ARG A 51 5.93 -5.99 14.04
CA ARG A 51 6.26 -6.98 15.06
C ARG A 51 7.77 -7.05 15.31
N ILE A 52 8.56 -7.08 14.25
CA ILE A 52 10.02 -7.09 14.37
C ILE A 52 10.50 -5.84 15.08
N ASN A 53 9.97 -4.69 14.72
CA ASN A 53 10.36 -3.43 15.36
C ASN A 53 10.06 -3.42 16.86
N ALA A 54 8.94 -4.03 17.26
CA ALA A 54 8.58 -4.14 18.67
C ALA A 54 9.47 -5.11 19.42
N MET A 55 10.05 -6.10 18.73
CA MET A 55 10.87 -7.17 19.33
C MET A 55 12.34 -7.11 18.92
N LYS A 56 12.82 -5.94 18.56
CA LYS A 56 14.16 -5.80 17.98
C LYS A 56 15.31 -6.20 18.91
N ASN A 57 15.02 -6.43 20.18
CA ASN A 57 16.03 -6.93 21.14
C ASN A 57 15.94 -8.43 21.37
N GLU A 58 15.08 -9.13 20.61
CA GLU A 58 14.91 -10.56 20.73
C GLU A 58 15.74 -11.30 19.69
N ASP A 59 16.31 -12.43 20.07
CA ASP A 59 17.25 -13.16 19.22
C ASP A 59 16.62 -13.71 17.95
N TYR A 60 15.35 -14.04 17.97
CA TYR A 60 14.68 -14.66 16.82
C TYR A 60 14.27 -13.68 15.71
N ILE A 61 14.57 -12.41 15.86
CA ILE A 61 14.32 -11.42 14.80
C ILE A 61 15.00 -11.84 13.49
N ALA A 62 16.14 -12.51 13.58
CA ALA A 62 16.90 -12.93 12.41
C ALA A 62 16.15 -13.87 11.48
N GLU A 63 15.03 -14.44 11.92
CA GLU A 63 14.22 -15.32 11.07
C GLU A 63 13.49 -14.59 9.96
N PHE A 64 13.33 -13.27 10.08
CA PHE A 64 12.59 -12.47 9.11
C PHE A 64 13.54 -11.75 8.18
N ASP A 65 13.32 -11.94 6.88
CA ASP A 65 14.16 -11.34 5.84
C ASP A 65 13.37 -10.28 5.08
N PHE A 66 13.84 -9.04 5.14
CA PHE A 66 13.27 -7.91 4.40
C PHE A 66 14.14 -7.49 3.22
N GLY A 67 15.14 -8.31 2.88
CA GLY A 67 16.09 -7.99 1.84
C GLY A 67 17.33 -7.32 2.42
N ASP A 68 18.39 -7.30 1.63
CA ASP A 68 19.72 -6.90 2.10
C ASP A 68 19.81 -5.39 2.40
N ASP A 69 19.01 -4.58 1.70
CA ASP A 69 19.15 -3.13 1.73
C ASP A 69 18.02 -2.40 2.42
N GLU A 70 17.00 -3.12 2.89
CA GLU A 70 15.84 -2.46 3.47
C GLU A 70 15.61 -2.88 4.92
N ASP A 71 15.79 -1.92 5.81
CA ASP A 71 15.49 -2.06 7.22
C ASP A 71 13.97 -2.04 7.42
N TYR A 72 13.48 -2.84 8.34
CA TYR A 72 12.06 -2.87 8.68
C TYR A 72 11.55 -1.51 9.17
N SER A 73 12.39 -0.70 9.82
CA SER A 73 12.02 0.66 10.23
C SER A 73 11.76 1.54 9.02
N GLN A 74 12.59 1.43 7.99
CA GLN A 74 12.41 2.17 6.76
C GLN A 74 11.15 1.73 6.02
N TYR A 75 10.85 0.44 6.05
CA TYR A 75 9.63 -0.09 5.45
C TYR A 75 8.39 0.50 6.12
N LEU A 76 8.37 0.50 7.46
CA LEU A 76 7.28 1.11 8.22
C LEU A 76 7.09 2.57 7.84
N GLU A 77 8.18 3.32 7.73
CA GLU A 77 8.14 4.73 7.36
C GLU A 77 7.55 4.92 5.97
N LYS A 78 7.94 4.08 5.01
CA LYS A 78 7.39 4.14 3.65
C LYS A 78 5.87 3.92 3.65
N VAL A 79 5.40 2.96 4.41
CA VAL A 79 3.96 2.68 4.52
C VAL A 79 3.24 3.87 5.15
N TYR A 80 3.77 4.42 6.24
CA TYR A 80 3.17 5.57 6.90
C TYR A 80 3.10 6.78 5.98
N LYS A 81 4.16 7.06 5.24
CA LYS A 81 4.17 8.18 4.29
C LYS A 81 3.14 8.00 3.19
N ALA A 82 3.06 6.79 2.64
CA ALA A 82 2.06 6.49 1.62
C ALA A 82 0.65 6.67 2.16
N PHE A 83 0.40 6.17 3.36
CA PHE A 83 -0.90 6.29 4.00
C PHE A 83 -1.28 7.74 4.28
N THR A 84 -0.34 8.53 4.80
CA THR A 84 -0.62 9.93 5.14
C THR A 84 -0.82 10.81 3.92
N SER A 85 -0.39 10.35 2.73
CA SER A 85 -0.62 11.09 1.49
C SER A 85 -2.07 10.99 1.01
N LEU A 86 -2.85 10.10 1.56
CA LEU A 86 -4.24 9.88 1.17
C LEU A 86 -5.19 10.88 1.81
N SER A 87 -6.35 11.10 1.17
CA SER A 87 -7.43 11.86 1.80
C SER A 87 -8.00 11.08 2.99
N GLU A 88 -8.77 11.75 3.84
CA GLU A 88 -9.38 11.09 5.00
C GLU A 88 -10.28 9.92 4.58
N ALA A 89 -11.07 10.10 3.52
CA ALA A 89 -11.93 9.03 3.02
C ALA A 89 -11.11 7.85 2.49
N GLU A 90 -10.02 8.14 1.78
CA GLU A 90 -9.13 7.10 1.27
C GLU A 90 -8.41 6.37 2.39
N LYS A 91 -7.93 7.08 3.39
CA LYS A 91 -7.32 6.48 4.58
C LYS A 91 -8.28 5.52 5.26
N ASN A 92 -9.51 5.97 5.46
CA ASN A 92 -10.54 5.16 6.12
C ASN A 92 -10.81 3.87 5.34
N LEU A 93 -10.91 3.98 4.03
CA LEU A 93 -11.15 2.84 3.17
C LEU A 93 -9.98 1.85 3.20
N ILE A 94 -8.77 2.33 2.98
CA ILE A 94 -7.58 1.48 2.99
C ILE A 94 -7.40 0.82 4.36
N ASN A 95 -7.62 1.57 5.42
CA ASN A 95 -7.48 1.06 6.77
C ASN A 95 -8.48 -0.07 7.04
N ASN A 96 -9.76 0.14 6.72
CA ASN A 96 -10.79 -0.85 6.98
C ASN A 96 -10.68 -2.09 6.10
N GLU A 97 -10.17 -1.94 4.89
CA GLU A 97 -10.09 -3.05 3.95
C GLU A 97 -8.79 -3.86 4.07
N PHE A 98 -7.68 -3.26 4.45
CA PHE A 98 -6.38 -3.92 4.34
C PHE A 98 -5.58 -3.97 5.64
N PHE A 99 -5.65 -2.95 6.47
CA PHE A 99 -4.78 -2.88 7.66
C PHE A 99 -5.51 -3.31 8.92
N PHE A 100 -6.44 -2.53 9.40
CA PHE A 100 -7.21 -2.86 10.60
C PHE A 100 -8.62 -3.22 10.17
N GLN A 101 -8.73 -4.37 9.58
CA GLN A 101 -9.96 -4.82 8.93
C GLN A 101 -11.16 -4.73 9.86
N SER A 102 -12.17 -4.05 9.37
CA SER A 102 -13.47 -3.98 9.98
C SER A 102 -14.31 -5.19 9.58
N TYR A 103 -15.58 -5.20 9.98
CA TYR A 103 -16.47 -6.24 9.50
C TYR A 103 -16.69 -6.10 7.99
N HIS A 104 -17.10 -7.20 7.37
CA HIS A 104 -17.11 -7.34 5.92
C HIS A 104 -17.88 -6.25 5.17
N ASN A 105 -19.02 -5.83 5.68
CA ASN A 105 -19.91 -4.89 4.99
C ASN A 105 -19.88 -3.49 5.63
N TRP A 106 -18.76 -3.06 6.17
CA TRP A 106 -18.65 -1.78 6.86
C TRP A 106 -19.07 -0.59 5.98
N TRP A 107 -18.92 -0.72 4.68
CA TRP A 107 -19.15 0.36 3.71
C TRP A 107 -20.61 0.47 3.27
N GLU A 108 -21.44 -0.54 3.51
CA GLU A 108 -22.81 -0.60 2.94
C GLU A 108 -23.71 0.56 3.35
N SER A 109 -23.53 1.10 4.54
CA SER A 109 -24.32 2.25 5.00
C SER A 109 -23.83 3.58 4.42
N ILE A 110 -22.67 3.59 3.76
CA ILE A 110 -22.02 4.81 3.26
C ILE A 110 -22.07 4.88 1.74
N TYR A 111 -21.83 3.77 1.07
CA TYR A 111 -21.65 3.71 -0.38
C TYR A 111 -22.56 2.67 -1.01
N SER A 112 -22.96 2.92 -2.29
CA SER A 112 -23.46 1.85 -3.13
C SER A 112 -22.30 0.93 -3.51
N LYS A 113 -22.61 -0.29 -3.93
CA LYS A 113 -21.58 -1.26 -4.32
C LYS A 113 -20.67 -0.73 -5.42
N ALA A 114 -21.27 -0.18 -6.48
CA ALA A 114 -20.49 0.36 -7.60
C ALA A 114 -19.59 1.52 -7.16
N THR A 115 -20.11 2.42 -6.34
CA THR A 115 -19.33 3.55 -5.82
C THR A 115 -18.20 3.08 -4.93
N PHE A 116 -18.46 2.10 -4.08
CA PHE A 116 -17.46 1.55 -3.18
C PHE A 116 -16.27 0.97 -3.96
N TYR A 117 -16.54 0.13 -4.96
CA TYR A 117 -15.46 -0.49 -5.74
C TYR A 117 -14.68 0.52 -6.55
N ARG A 118 -15.34 1.56 -7.05
CA ARG A 118 -14.67 2.64 -7.76
C ARG A 118 -13.73 3.40 -6.83
N TYR A 119 -14.19 3.73 -5.63
CA TYR A 119 -13.37 4.43 -4.65
C TYR A 119 -12.24 3.55 -4.13
N LYS A 120 -12.51 2.26 -3.95
CA LYS A 120 -11.49 1.31 -3.51
C LYS A 120 -10.37 1.21 -4.54
N LYS A 121 -10.71 1.11 -5.82
CA LYS A 121 -9.71 1.09 -6.89
C LYS A 121 -8.86 2.36 -6.87
N LYS A 122 -9.50 3.51 -6.80
CA LYS A 122 -8.80 4.79 -6.76
C LYS A 122 -7.86 4.89 -5.56
N ALA A 123 -8.33 4.49 -4.39
CA ALA A 123 -7.53 4.54 -3.17
C ALA A 123 -6.33 3.59 -3.25
N MET A 124 -6.52 2.38 -3.78
CA MET A 124 -5.42 1.43 -3.97
C MET A 124 -4.36 1.96 -4.92
N VAL A 125 -4.77 2.50 -6.07
CA VAL A 125 -3.83 3.06 -7.04
C VAL A 125 -3.02 4.19 -6.40
N LYS A 126 -3.68 5.05 -5.66
CA LYS A 126 -3.03 6.19 -5.01
C LYS A 126 -2.06 5.74 -3.92
N PHE A 127 -2.48 4.79 -3.10
CA PHE A 127 -1.63 4.24 -2.04
C PHE A 127 -0.39 3.55 -2.62
N LEU A 128 -0.59 2.68 -3.60
CA LEU A 128 0.51 1.96 -4.24
C LEU A 128 1.48 2.90 -4.93
N GLY A 129 0.95 3.90 -5.64
CA GLY A 129 1.79 4.90 -6.28
C GLY A 129 2.65 5.66 -5.28
N ALA A 130 2.05 6.08 -4.17
CA ALA A 130 2.79 6.78 -3.12
C ALA A 130 3.83 5.88 -2.46
N PHE A 131 3.48 4.62 -2.21
CA PHE A 131 4.40 3.67 -1.58
C PHE A 131 5.63 3.42 -2.44
N TYR A 132 5.45 3.13 -3.71
CA TYR A 132 6.57 2.82 -4.59
C TYR A 132 7.35 4.06 -5.02
N ASN A 133 6.81 5.23 -4.77
CA ASN A 133 7.48 6.48 -5.04
C ASN A 133 8.27 7.02 -3.83
N ALA A 134 8.05 6.46 -2.69
CA ALA A 134 8.66 6.96 -1.46
C ALA A 134 10.19 6.76 -1.40
#